data_c50c8559b8f80236f9b0d9eee8472064
#
_entry.id   c50c8559b8f80236f9b0d9eee8472064
#
_cell.length_a   1.000
_cell.length_b   1.000
_cell.length_c   1.000
_cell.angle_alpha   90.00
_cell.angle_beta   90.00
_cell.angle_gamma   90.00
#
_symmetry.space_group_name_H-M   'P 1'
#
loop_
_entity.id
_entity.type
_entity.pdbx_description
1 polymer ?
#
loop_
_entity_poly.entity_id
_entity_poly.type
_entity_poly.pdbx_seq_one_letter_code
_entity_poly.pdbx_strand_id
1 'polypeptide(L)'
;FLWNIANKAAKWEKNKSIDLGLDYALFNNKVNGSIAYYRRTTSDMLMRVQLPASAGITNSGGNADNNSMWANVGSMYNQGFEFDINVTLVKKDFEWNMNYNLTTNMNKVTALDASVDAKGTGIINTRPGAITKKDLALGTYFMAEWAGVDPEKGIGMIYEIDLDRYNKTGETVKTGRLIPATQSNVNKHRIIQEGKTALPKVYMGWTNNFKYKAFDLSFMFYLSLGSYTFNYHRYTKSFVGDGRNNVTADIYENSWKKPGDIAEYPQLRWQDKYNYDDNGNDKQNVTYIKHDAGHTKYLEKSAYLRLRNLTLGYTLPQRICSKINIDALRVYVSAVNLFTITSFN
;
A
#
# COMPACT_ATOMS: atom_id res chain seq x y z
N PHE A 1 36.15 3.46 -5.49
CA PHE A 1 35.11 2.53 -5.94
C PHE A 1 34.01 3.36 -6.61
N LEU A 2 33.65 3.01 -7.85
CA LEU A 2 32.51 3.60 -8.56
C LEU A 2 31.21 3.01 -7.96
N TRP A 3 30.38 3.87 -7.40
CA TRP A 3 29.11 3.47 -6.76
C TRP A 3 27.95 3.45 -7.75
N ASN A 4 27.98 4.31 -8.77
CA ASN A 4 26.96 4.41 -9.81
C ASN A 4 27.60 4.81 -11.15
N ILE A 5 27.04 4.34 -12.25
CA ILE A 5 27.41 4.81 -13.59
C ILE A 5 26.44 5.93 -14.00
N ALA A 6 27.00 7.04 -14.46
CA ALA A 6 26.22 8.13 -15.03
C ALA A 6 25.67 7.72 -16.41
N ASN A 7 24.40 7.91 -16.62
CA ASN A 7 23.74 7.74 -17.92
C ASN A 7 23.72 9.06 -18.67
N LYS A 8 24.62 9.25 -19.65
CA LYS A 8 24.66 10.46 -20.50
C LYS A 8 23.44 10.59 -21.42
N ALA A 9 22.70 9.51 -21.66
CA ALA A 9 21.49 9.47 -22.48
C ALA A 9 20.21 9.72 -21.67
N ALA A 10 20.33 9.95 -20.37
CA ALA A 10 19.15 10.25 -19.52
C ALA A 10 18.45 11.53 -19.98
N LYS A 11 17.14 11.45 -20.11
CA LYS A 11 16.24 12.54 -20.53
C LYS A 11 15.27 12.86 -19.42
N TRP A 12 14.63 14.02 -19.50
CA TRP A 12 13.50 14.36 -18.64
C TRP A 12 12.28 13.50 -18.98
N GLU A 13 11.55 13.11 -17.96
CA GLU A 13 10.24 12.50 -18.12
C GLU A 13 9.28 13.48 -18.81
N LYS A 14 8.43 12.97 -19.67
CA LYS A 14 7.40 13.75 -20.37
C LYS A 14 6.04 13.42 -19.78
N ASN A 15 5.33 14.45 -19.33
CA ASN A 15 3.96 14.32 -18.82
C ASN A 15 2.98 14.99 -19.78
N LYS A 16 1.93 14.22 -20.15
CA LYS A 16 0.77 14.70 -20.92
C LYS A 16 -0.47 14.53 -20.06
N SER A 17 -1.20 15.62 -19.82
CA SER A 17 -2.46 15.61 -19.10
C SER A 17 -3.63 15.91 -20.04
N ILE A 18 -4.74 15.22 -19.78
CA ILE A 18 -6.06 15.49 -20.33
C ILE A 18 -6.99 15.59 -19.13
N ASP A 19 -7.64 16.73 -18.97
CA ASP A 19 -8.59 16.99 -17.90
C ASP A 19 -9.88 17.50 -18.56
N LEU A 20 -11.00 16.79 -18.33
CA LEU A 20 -12.33 17.13 -18.82
C LEU A 20 -13.26 17.28 -17.63
N GLY A 21 -13.83 18.44 -17.47
CA GLY A 21 -14.69 18.76 -16.33
C GLY A 21 -16.03 19.38 -16.74
N LEU A 22 -17.02 19.16 -15.92
CA LEU A 22 -18.36 19.76 -15.98
C LEU A 22 -18.70 20.29 -14.61
N ASP A 23 -18.93 21.61 -14.51
CA ASP A 23 -19.47 22.24 -13.33
C ASP A 23 -21.00 22.35 -13.47
N TYR A 24 -21.70 22.12 -12.37
CA TYR A 24 -23.16 22.18 -12.35
C TYR A 24 -23.70 22.92 -11.13
N ALA A 25 -24.84 23.59 -11.33
CA ALA A 25 -25.61 24.23 -10.27
C ALA A 25 -27.09 24.00 -10.52
N LEU A 26 -27.75 23.32 -9.61
CA LEU A 26 -29.14 22.89 -9.73
C LEU A 26 -29.97 23.45 -8.57
N PHE A 27 -31.31 23.56 -8.77
CA PHE A 27 -32.27 23.93 -7.74
C PHE A 27 -31.91 25.29 -7.06
N ASN A 28 -31.66 26.32 -7.85
CA ASN A 28 -31.21 27.65 -7.38
C ASN A 28 -29.95 27.54 -6.50
N ASN A 29 -28.97 26.78 -6.98
CA ASN A 29 -27.66 26.57 -6.34
C ASN A 29 -27.73 25.77 -5.01
N LYS A 30 -28.84 25.09 -4.73
CA LYS A 30 -28.92 24.19 -3.55
C LYS A 30 -28.06 22.95 -3.70
N VAL A 31 -27.85 22.49 -4.93
CA VAL A 31 -26.96 21.40 -5.28
C VAL A 31 -26.03 21.94 -6.34
N ASN A 32 -24.74 21.96 -6.04
CA ASN A 32 -23.72 22.38 -6.99
C ASN A 32 -22.46 21.53 -6.83
N GLY A 33 -21.61 21.55 -7.82
CA GLY A 33 -20.37 20.79 -7.78
C GLY A 33 -19.75 20.61 -9.15
N SER A 34 -18.85 19.66 -9.23
CA SER A 34 -18.15 19.31 -10.46
C SER A 34 -18.01 17.81 -10.65
N ILE A 35 -17.91 17.38 -11.88
CA ILE A 35 -17.53 16.05 -12.31
C ILE A 35 -16.38 16.21 -13.28
N ALA A 36 -15.24 15.61 -12.98
CA ALA A 36 -14.08 15.66 -13.85
C ALA A 36 -13.54 14.28 -14.15
N TYR A 37 -13.06 14.08 -15.35
CA TYR A 37 -12.24 12.97 -15.75
C TYR A 37 -10.84 13.47 -16.01
N TYR A 38 -9.84 12.78 -15.43
CA TYR A 38 -8.44 13.09 -15.68
C TYR A 38 -7.69 11.86 -16.24
N ARG A 39 -6.73 12.14 -17.12
CA ARG A 39 -5.75 11.14 -17.55
C ARG A 39 -4.39 11.80 -17.70
N ARG A 40 -3.41 11.32 -16.93
CA ARG A 40 -2.01 11.76 -16.97
C ARG A 40 -1.16 10.63 -17.48
N THR A 41 -0.49 10.84 -18.60
CA THR A 41 0.42 9.87 -19.21
C THR A 41 1.85 10.35 -19.01
N THR A 42 2.68 9.52 -18.40
CA THR A 42 4.12 9.72 -18.24
C THR A 42 4.83 8.84 -19.23
N SER A 43 5.67 9.44 -20.08
CA SER A 43 6.57 8.75 -21.00
C SER A 43 8.02 9.01 -20.61
N ASP A 44 8.92 8.15 -21.08
CA ASP A 44 10.35 8.24 -20.73
C ASP A 44 10.59 8.21 -19.20
N MET A 45 9.77 7.42 -18.48
CA MET A 45 9.82 7.32 -17.01
C MET A 45 11.20 6.87 -16.54
N LEU A 46 11.80 7.63 -15.62
CA LEU A 46 13.11 7.35 -15.04
C LEU A 46 12.99 6.26 -13.98
N MET A 47 13.68 5.17 -14.18
CA MET A 47 13.74 4.09 -13.22
C MET A 47 15.20 3.69 -12.96
N ARG A 48 15.44 3.14 -11.77
CA ARG A 48 16.73 2.48 -11.49
C ARG A 48 16.77 1.12 -12.16
N VAL A 49 17.77 0.92 -13.00
CA VAL A 49 18.02 -0.31 -13.73
C VAL A 49 19.23 -0.99 -13.13
N GLN A 50 19.08 -2.26 -12.77
CA GLN A 50 20.19 -3.08 -12.30
C GLN A 50 21.17 -3.34 -13.45
N LEU A 51 22.44 -3.10 -13.20
CA LEU A 51 23.49 -3.39 -14.18
C LEU A 51 24.00 -4.83 -14.01
N PRO A 52 24.38 -5.50 -15.10
CA PRO A 52 24.99 -6.82 -15.00
C PRO A 52 26.33 -6.75 -14.26
N ALA A 53 26.70 -7.84 -13.58
CA ALA A 53 27.98 -7.92 -12.85
C ALA A 53 29.20 -7.65 -13.74
N SER A 54 29.08 -7.92 -15.05
CA SER A 54 30.09 -7.61 -16.07
C SER A 54 30.36 -6.10 -16.27
N ALA A 55 29.50 -5.22 -15.75
CA ALA A 55 29.74 -3.78 -15.75
C ALA A 55 30.86 -3.33 -14.81
N GLY A 56 31.47 -4.25 -14.06
CA GLY A 56 32.63 -4.00 -13.18
C GLY A 56 32.29 -3.25 -11.89
N ILE A 57 31.00 -3.08 -11.57
CA ILE A 57 30.55 -2.47 -10.32
C ILE A 57 30.22 -3.60 -9.36
N THR A 58 31.00 -3.74 -8.30
CA THR A 58 30.74 -4.74 -7.27
C THR A 58 29.87 -4.17 -6.18
N ASN A 59 28.87 -4.93 -5.78
CA ASN A 59 27.99 -4.62 -4.66
C ASN A 59 28.74 -4.85 -3.32
N SER A 60 29.75 -4.03 -3.04
CA SER A 60 30.49 -4.10 -1.77
C SER A 60 29.72 -3.35 -0.69
N GLY A 61 28.85 -4.04 0.04
CA GLY A 61 28.11 -3.46 1.18
C GLY A 61 26.65 -3.84 1.29
N GLY A 62 26.15 -4.77 0.48
CA GLY A 62 24.80 -5.33 0.66
C GLY A 62 23.64 -4.40 0.28
N ASN A 63 23.88 -3.22 -0.28
CA ASN A 63 22.84 -2.35 -0.78
C ASN A 63 22.58 -2.64 -2.26
N ALA A 64 21.39 -3.11 -2.58
CA ALA A 64 20.93 -3.38 -3.94
C ALA A 64 21.01 -2.13 -4.87
N ASP A 65 21.17 -0.95 -4.30
CA ASP A 65 21.27 0.32 -5.01
C ASP A 65 22.61 0.58 -5.67
N ASN A 66 23.66 -0.13 -5.26
CA ASN A 66 25.04 0.17 -5.66
C ASN A 66 25.45 -0.37 -7.03
N ASN A 67 24.58 -1.15 -7.70
CA ASN A 67 24.82 -1.68 -9.03
C ASN A 67 23.70 -1.27 -9.98
N SER A 68 23.35 -0.01 -10.00
CA SER A 68 22.24 0.49 -10.80
C SER A 68 22.56 1.82 -11.46
N MET A 69 21.86 2.13 -12.53
CA MET A 69 21.87 3.45 -13.16
C MET A 69 20.44 3.94 -13.39
N TRP A 70 20.25 5.24 -13.48
CA TRP A 70 18.98 5.83 -13.91
C TRP A 70 18.85 5.76 -15.43
N ALA A 71 17.75 5.23 -15.92
CA ALA A 71 17.46 5.16 -17.35
C ALA A 71 15.97 5.43 -17.62
N ASN A 72 15.68 5.97 -18.80
CA ASN A 72 14.31 6.21 -19.26
C ASN A 72 13.77 4.94 -19.88
N VAL A 73 13.08 4.13 -19.11
CA VAL A 73 12.80 2.74 -19.49
C VAL A 73 11.31 2.37 -19.46
N GLY A 74 10.42 3.32 -19.22
CA GLY A 74 9.03 2.98 -19.12
C GLY A 74 8.07 4.08 -19.48
N SER A 75 6.82 3.70 -19.60
CA SER A 75 5.68 4.61 -19.74
C SER A 75 4.51 4.08 -18.92
N MET A 76 3.71 4.97 -18.39
CA MET A 76 2.51 4.64 -17.63
C MET A 76 1.44 5.71 -17.78
N TYR A 77 0.23 5.40 -17.38
CA TYR A 77 -0.79 6.41 -17.15
C TYR A 77 -1.44 6.28 -15.77
N ASN A 78 -1.95 7.40 -15.28
CA ASN A 78 -2.90 7.50 -14.19
C ASN A 78 -4.17 8.12 -14.72
N GLN A 79 -5.33 7.56 -14.39
CA GLN A 79 -6.63 8.11 -14.79
C GLN A 79 -7.66 7.87 -13.70
N GLY A 80 -8.71 8.66 -13.71
CA GLY A 80 -9.80 8.53 -12.78
C GLY A 80 -10.88 9.57 -12.97
N PHE A 81 -11.85 9.51 -12.07
CA PHE A 81 -12.92 10.49 -11.97
C PHE A 81 -12.82 11.21 -10.64
N GLU A 82 -13.15 12.49 -10.66
CA GLU A 82 -13.27 13.33 -9.50
C GLU A 82 -14.71 13.86 -9.45
N PHE A 83 -15.35 13.73 -8.31
CA PHE A 83 -16.69 14.23 -8.04
C PHE A 83 -16.62 15.16 -6.84
N ASP A 84 -17.17 16.35 -6.97
CA ASP A 84 -17.43 17.26 -5.88
C ASP A 84 -18.92 17.62 -5.87
N ILE A 85 -19.56 17.48 -4.72
CA ILE A 85 -20.97 17.74 -4.55
C ILE A 85 -21.18 18.54 -3.28
N ASN A 86 -21.74 19.75 -3.42
CA ASN A 86 -22.15 20.61 -2.33
C ASN A 86 -23.67 20.63 -2.29
N VAL A 87 -24.26 20.38 -1.14
CA VAL A 87 -25.71 20.35 -0.96
C VAL A 87 -26.10 21.20 0.24
N THR A 88 -26.97 22.19 0.02
CA THR A 88 -27.69 22.90 1.08
C THR A 88 -29.01 22.19 1.33
N LEU A 89 -29.03 21.31 2.34
CA LEU A 89 -30.18 20.47 2.67
C LEU A 89 -31.28 21.27 3.37
N VAL A 90 -30.88 22.09 4.32
CA VAL A 90 -31.81 22.96 5.08
C VAL A 90 -31.18 24.34 5.22
N LYS A 91 -31.97 25.39 5.00
CA LYS A 91 -31.56 26.79 5.18
C LYS A 91 -32.71 27.58 5.80
N LYS A 92 -32.85 27.44 7.12
CA LYS A 92 -33.81 28.13 7.97
C LYS A 92 -33.13 28.43 9.32
N ASP A 93 -33.87 28.42 10.42
CA ASP A 93 -33.30 28.53 11.78
C ASP A 93 -32.27 27.43 12.07
N PHE A 94 -32.47 26.27 11.46
CA PHE A 94 -31.49 25.19 11.37
C PHE A 94 -30.91 25.18 9.94
N GLU A 95 -29.60 25.29 9.84
CA GLU A 95 -28.88 25.17 8.57
C GLU A 95 -28.13 23.83 8.53
N TRP A 96 -28.21 23.14 7.40
CA TRP A 96 -27.43 21.94 7.14
C TRP A 96 -26.84 22.00 5.74
N ASN A 97 -25.52 22.06 5.68
CA ASN A 97 -24.74 22.00 4.44
C ASN A 97 -23.87 20.76 4.46
N MET A 98 -23.82 20.07 3.35
CA MET A 98 -23.00 18.88 3.13
C MET A 98 -22.07 19.12 1.94
N ASN A 99 -20.79 18.74 2.10
CA ASN A 99 -19.84 18.61 1.00
C ASN A 99 -19.40 17.15 0.93
N TYR A 100 -19.43 16.60 -0.26
CA TYR A 100 -18.98 15.26 -0.58
C TYR A 100 -18.01 15.32 -1.75
N ASN A 101 -16.80 14.82 -1.57
CA ASN A 101 -15.83 14.66 -2.64
C ASN A 101 -15.40 13.20 -2.76
N LEU A 102 -15.23 12.72 -3.97
CA LEU A 102 -14.81 11.37 -4.28
C LEU A 102 -13.85 11.41 -5.46
N THR A 103 -12.70 10.77 -5.28
CA THR A 103 -11.71 10.59 -6.34
C THR A 103 -11.45 9.10 -6.55
N THR A 104 -11.57 8.65 -7.77
CA THR A 104 -11.11 7.32 -8.19
C THR A 104 -9.73 7.43 -8.82
N ASN A 105 -8.90 6.41 -8.64
CA ASN A 105 -7.57 6.35 -9.25
C ASN A 105 -7.26 4.96 -9.79
N MET A 106 -6.84 4.90 -11.03
CA MET A 106 -6.33 3.71 -11.70
C MET A 106 -5.05 4.07 -12.43
N ASN A 107 -4.01 3.28 -12.25
CA ASN A 107 -2.77 3.43 -13.01
C ASN A 107 -2.42 2.13 -13.73
N LYS A 108 -1.65 2.25 -14.79
CA LYS A 108 -1.18 1.11 -15.58
C LYS A 108 0.14 1.43 -16.26
N VAL A 109 1.09 0.52 -16.15
CA VAL A 109 2.33 0.53 -16.93
C VAL A 109 1.99 0.12 -18.36
N THR A 110 2.31 0.95 -19.34
CA THR A 110 1.97 0.74 -20.75
C THR A 110 3.13 0.17 -21.57
N ALA A 111 4.35 0.51 -21.16
CA ALA A 111 5.55 0.01 -21.83
C ALA A 111 6.71 -0.07 -20.85
N LEU A 112 7.58 -1.04 -21.06
CA LEU A 112 8.92 -1.15 -20.52
C LEU A 112 9.88 -1.38 -21.68
N ASP A 113 11.08 -0.78 -21.58
CA ASP A 113 12.11 -0.93 -22.60
C ASP A 113 12.72 -2.33 -22.56
N ALA A 114 13.01 -2.89 -23.73
CA ALA A 114 13.59 -4.23 -23.86
C ALA A 114 14.98 -4.35 -23.21
N SER A 115 15.69 -3.24 -23.02
CA SER A 115 16.98 -3.24 -22.31
C SER A 115 16.86 -3.63 -20.83
N VAL A 116 15.65 -3.47 -20.25
CA VAL A 116 15.39 -3.76 -18.83
C VAL A 116 14.41 -4.91 -18.62
N ASP A 117 13.60 -5.23 -19.62
CA ASP A 117 12.60 -6.31 -19.58
C ASP A 117 12.52 -7.04 -20.92
N ALA A 118 13.66 -7.57 -21.40
CA ALA A 118 13.77 -8.27 -22.68
C ALA A 118 12.84 -9.48 -22.83
N LYS A 119 12.45 -10.09 -21.70
CA LYS A 119 11.58 -11.28 -21.67
C LYS A 119 10.12 -10.96 -21.37
N GLY A 120 9.78 -9.70 -21.10
CA GLY A 120 8.42 -9.31 -20.67
C GLY A 120 8.01 -9.87 -19.30
N THR A 121 8.99 -10.26 -18.47
CA THR A 121 8.75 -10.81 -17.14
C THR A 121 8.52 -9.73 -16.08
N GLY A 122 8.92 -8.49 -16.38
CA GLY A 122 8.83 -7.33 -15.50
C GLY A 122 10.09 -7.10 -14.67
N ILE A 123 10.18 -5.91 -14.09
CA ILE A 123 11.28 -5.50 -13.21
C ILE A 123 10.86 -5.78 -11.77
N ILE A 124 11.59 -6.64 -11.08
CA ILE A 124 11.29 -7.02 -9.70
C ILE A 124 11.97 -6.05 -8.74
N ASN A 125 11.18 -5.40 -7.89
CA ASN A 125 11.66 -4.65 -6.74
C ASN A 125 11.73 -5.57 -5.53
N THR A 126 12.91 -5.80 -5.01
CA THR A 126 13.13 -6.80 -3.94
C THR A 126 12.51 -6.39 -2.61
N ARG A 127 12.29 -5.11 -2.37
CA ARG A 127 11.65 -4.59 -1.14
C ARG A 127 10.68 -3.47 -1.49
N PRO A 128 9.39 -3.60 -1.17
CA PRO A 128 8.70 -4.62 -0.37
C PRO A 128 8.10 -5.80 -1.14
N GLY A 129 8.72 -6.31 -2.21
CA GLY A 129 8.19 -7.41 -3.00
C GLY A 129 7.14 -6.93 -4.01
N ALA A 130 7.48 -5.94 -4.82
CA ALA A 130 6.65 -5.42 -5.89
C ALA A 130 7.27 -5.71 -7.26
N ILE A 131 6.46 -5.68 -8.29
CA ILE A 131 6.86 -5.82 -9.68
C ILE A 131 6.36 -4.62 -10.50
N THR A 132 7.22 -4.15 -11.39
CA THR A 132 6.84 -3.23 -12.46
C THR A 132 6.80 -4.03 -13.76
N LYS A 133 5.60 -4.27 -14.28
CA LYS A 133 5.38 -5.06 -15.49
C LYS A 133 4.35 -4.37 -16.37
N LYS A 134 4.54 -4.49 -17.69
CA LYS A 134 3.55 -4.02 -18.65
C LYS A 134 2.17 -4.63 -18.34
N ASP A 135 1.13 -3.82 -18.52
CA ASP A 135 -0.26 -4.14 -18.29
C ASP A 135 -0.70 -4.30 -16.82
N LEU A 136 0.22 -4.12 -15.86
CA LEU A 136 -0.08 -4.07 -14.43
C LEU A 136 -0.06 -2.63 -13.88
N ALA A 137 -0.69 -2.46 -12.74
CA ALA A 137 -0.52 -1.23 -11.96
C ALA A 137 0.90 -1.14 -11.40
N LEU A 138 1.46 0.07 -11.39
CA LEU A 138 2.78 0.33 -10.80
C LEU A 138 2.76 -0.07 -9.32
N GLY A 139 3.79 -0.79 -8.88
CA GLY A 139 3.90 -1.25 -7.51
C GLY A 139 2.94 -2.40 -7.15
N THR A 140 2.48 -3.17 -8.16
CA THR A 140 1.76 -4.42 -7.92
C THR A 140 2.63 -5.37 -7.09
N TYR A 141 2.08 -5.92 -6.01
CA TYR A 141 2.81 -6.86 -5.18
C TYR A 141 3.14 -8.15 -5.93
N PHE A 142 4.37 -8.62 -5.74
CA PHE A 142 4.92 -9.84 -6.31
C PHE A 142 5.56 -10.67 -5.20
N MET A 143 4.79 -11.56 -4.62
CA MET A 143 5.12 -12.24 -3.37
C MET A 143 4.68 -13.69 -3.43
N ALA A 144 5.41 -14.58 -2.74
CA ALA A 144 4.99 -15.96 -2.57
C ALA A 144 3.65 -16.00 -1.80
N GLU A 145 2.72 -16.82 -2.24
CA GLU A 145 1.42 -16.90 -1.61
C GLU A 145 1.46 -17.83 -0.41
N TRP A 146 1.15 -17.27 0.77
CA TRP A 146 1.11 -18.01 2.02
C TRP A 146 -0.05 -19.01 2.03
N ALA A 147 0.24 -20.25 2.47
CA ALA A 147 -0.72 -21.35 2.51
C ALA A 147 -1.04 -21.87 3.93
N GLY A 148 -0.43 -21.26 4.95
CA GLY A 148 -0.65 -21.69 6.34
C GLY A 148 0.57 -22.29 6.99
N VAL A 149 0.34 -23.04 8.06
CA VAL A 149 1.36 -23.76 8.84
C VAL A 149 1.12 -25.25 8.69
N ASP A 150 2.18 -26.01 8.44
CA ASP A 150 2.14 -27.47 8.45
C ASP A 150 1.80 -27.95 9.87
N PRO A 151 0.68 -28.68 10.08
CA PRO A 151 0.25 -29.07 11.41
C PRO A 151 1.18 -30.10 12.06
N GLU A 152 1.90 -30.90 11.28
CA GLU A 152 2.79 -31.93 11.81
C GLU A 152 4.19 -31.38 12.15
N LYS A 153 4.69 -30.43 11.34
CA LYS A 153 6.06 -29.91 11.48
C LYS A 153 6.13 -28.53 12.09
N GLY A 154 5.02 -27.78 12.14
CA GLY A 154 4.98 -26.40 12.62
C GLY A 154 5.73 -25.40 11.74
N ILE A 155 5.96 -25.72 10.48
CA ILE A 155 6.67 -24.86 9.53
C ILE A 155 5.69 -24.10 8.64
N GLY A 156 6.08 -22.89 8.22
CA GLY A 156 5.29 -22.10 7.28
C GLY A 156 5.31 -22.72 5.87
N MET A 157 4.17 -22.67 5.18
CA MET A 157 3.98 -23.24 3.84
C MET A 157 3.56 -22.16 2.86
N ILE A 158 3.98 -22.30 1.61
CA ILE A 158 3.58 -21.46 0.48
C ILE A 158 3.11 -22.33 -0.68
N TYR A 159 2.31 -21.73 -1.59
CA TYR A 159 1.96 -22.40 -2.83
C TYR A 159 3.15 -22.44 -3.78
N GLU A 160 3.43 -23.62 -4.33
CA GLU A 160 4.41 -23.81 -5.38
C GLU A 160 3.88 -23.27 -6.72
N ILE A 161 4.74 -22.62 -7.51
CA ILE A 161 4.44 -22.28 -8.91
C ILE A 161 5.24 -23.15 -9.87
N ASP A 162 4.72 -23.31 -11.09
CA ASP A 162 5.42 -23.93 -12.21
C ASP A 162 6.55 -22.99 -12.68
N LEU A 163 7.77 -23.27 -12.23
CA LEU A 163 8.96 -22.47 -12.55
C LEU A 163 9.36 -22.59 -14.03
N ASP A 164 9.11 -23.73 -14.68
CA ASP A 164 9.44 -23.91 -16.09
C ASP A 164 8.53 -23.02 -16.96
N ARG A 165 7.25 -22.98 -16.64
CA ARG A 165 6.30 -22.07 -17.29
C ARG A 165 6.64 -20.61 -17.01
N TYR A 166 6.91 -20.28 -15.76
CA TYR A 166 7.31 -18.90 -15.39
C TYR A 166 8.55 -18.44 -16.16
N ASN A 167 9.59 -19.28 -16.22
CA ASN A 167 10.84 -18.94 -16.91
C ASN A 167 10.68 -18.80 -18.43
N LYS A 168 9.70 -19.50 -19.02
CA LYS A 168 9.41 -19.46 -20.48
C LYS A 168 8.47 -18.30 -20.86
N THR A 169 7.45 -18.02 -20.04
CA THR A 169 6.34 -17.13 -20.41
C THR A 169 6.16 -15.92 -19.48
N GLY A 170 6.81 -15.93 -18.31
CA GLY A 170 6.57 -14.93 -17.26
C GLY A 170 5.20 -15.07 -16.54
N GLU A 171 4.47 -16.17 -16.79
CA GLU A 171 3.19 -16.46 -16.15
C GLU A 171 3.39 -17.22 -14.83
N THR A 172 2.72 -16.76 -13.77
CA THR A 172 2.77 -17.42 -12.46
C THR A 172 1.57 -18.33 -12.27
N VAL A 173 1.76 -19.62 -12.47
CA VAL A 173 0.72 -20.65 -12.36
C VAL A 173 1.04 -21.57 -11.18
N LYS A 174 0.07 -21.78 -10.29
CA LYS A 174 0.22 -22.70 -9.15
C LYS A 174 0.18 -24.16 -9.62
N THR A 175 1.05 -24.99 -9.06
CA THR A 175 1.04 -26.46 -9.31
C THR A 175 -0.01 -27.19 -8.50
N GLY A 176 -0.56 -26.56 -7.45
CA GLY A 176 -1.44 -27.18 -6.46
C GLY A 176 -0.68 -27.76 -5.26
N ARG A 177 0.63 -27.86 -5.32
CA ARG A 177 1.46 -28.35 -4.21
C ARG A 177 1.78 -27.26 -3.21
N LEU A 178 1.95 -27.65 -1.95
CA LEU A 178 2.47 -26.81 -0.87
C LEU A 178 3.92 -27.16 -0.61
N ILE A 179 4.75 -26.14 -0.45
CA ILE A 179 6.18 -26.29 -0.16
C ILE A 179 6.57 -25.41 1.04
N PRO A 180 7.66 -25.79 1.78
CA PRO A 180 8.14 -24.99 2.90
C PRO A 180 8.46 -23.54 2.51
N ALA A 181 8.08 -22.59 3.35
CA ALA A 181 8.32 -21.16 3.15
C ALA A 181 9.77 -20.77 3.52
N THR A 182 10.76 -21.47 2.98
CA THR A 182 12.17 -21.10 3.11
C THR A 182 12.47 -19.83 2.32
N GLN A 183 13.56 -19.14 2.64
CA GLN A 183 13.99 -17.98 1.88
C GLN A 183 14.18 -18.29 0.39
N SER A 184 14.76 -19.44 0.08
CA SER A 184 14.96 -19.91 -1.29
C SER A 184 13.63 -20.11 -2.01
N ASN A 185 12.69 -20.84 -1.40
CA ASN A 185 11.39 -21.10 -1.99
C ASN A 185 10.54 -19.84 -2.12
N VAL A 186 10.51 -18.98 -1.10
CA VAL A 186 9.80 -17.68 -1.14
C VAL A 186 10.32 -16.82 -2.29
N ASN A 187 11.62 -16.79 -2.53
CA ASN A 187 12.20 -15.99 -3.62
C ASN A 187 11.90 -16.56 -5.01
N LYS A 188 11.84 -17.88 -5.16
CA LYS A 188 11.60 -18.56 -6.44
C LYS A 188 10.11 -18.59 -6.82
N HIS A 189 9.23 -18.80 -5.84
CA HIS A 189 7.80 -19.06 -6.08
C HIS A 189 6.90 -17.85 -5.82
N ARG A 190 7.33 -16.67 -6.26
CA ARG A 190 6.52 -15.43 -6.19
C ARG A 190 5.40 -15.46 -7.23
N ILE A 191 4.26 -14.91 -6.84
CA ILE A 191 3.05 -14.79 -7.67
C ILE A 191 2.68 -13.31 -7.77
N ILE A 192 2.25 -12.88 -8.95
CA ILE A 192 1.69 -11.56 -9.17
C ILE A 192 0.39 -11.45 -8.37
N GLN A 193 0.33 -10.52 -7.43
CA GLN A 193 -0.84 -10.25 -6.62
C GLN A 193 -1.73 -9.24 -7.36
N GLU A 194 -2.49 -9.71 -8.36
CA GLU A 194 -3.30 -8.83 -9.20
C GLU A 194 -4.24 -7.95 -8.37
N GLY A 195 -4.28 -6.67 -8.74
CA GLY A 195 -5.12 -5.68 -8.08
C GLY A 195 -4.68 -5.27 -6.68
N LYS A 196 -3.60 -5.84 -6.13
CA LYS A 196 -3.04 -5.48 -4.82
C LYS A 196 -1.84 -4.56 -5.00
N THR A 197 -2.01 -3.30 -4.66
CA THR A 197 -0.99 -2.25 -4.68
C THR A 197 -1.08 -1.41 -3.40
N ALA A 198 -0.05 -0.66 -3.09
CA ALA A 198 -0.08 0.28 -1.97
C ALA A 198 -0.95 1.53 -2.27
N LEU A 199 -1.30 1.77 -3.53
CA LEU A 199 -2.07 2.93 -3.95
C LEU A 199 -3.56 2.67 -3.76
N PRO A 200 -4.29 3.54 -3.04
CA PRO A 200 -5.74 3.45 -2.96
C PRO A 200 -6.39 3.68 -4.32
N LYS A 201 -7.50 2.96 -4.54
CA LYS A 201 -8.32 3.09 -5.76
C LYS A 201 -9.40 4.15 -5.62
N VAL A 202 -9.82 4.43 -4.39
CA VAL A 202 -10.87 5.40 -4.07
C VAL A 202 -10.48 6.19 -2.83
N TYR A 203 -10.65 7.50 -2.93
CA TYR A 203 -10.59 8.45 -1.81
C TYR A 203 -11.93 9.17 -1.72
N MET A 204 -12.41 9.39 -0.51
CA MET A 204 -13.66 10.08 -0.28
C MET A 204 -13.57 10.96 0.95
N GLY A 205 -14.04 12.18 0.83
CA GLY A 205 -14.29 13.08 1.94
C GLY A 205 -15.78 13.38 2.05
N TRP A 206 -16.29 13.36 3.26
CA TRP A 206 -17.67 13.70 3.54
C TRP A 206 -17.73 14.63 4.74
N THR A 207 -18.02 15.92 4.45
CA THR A 207 -18.11 17.00 5.44
C THR A 207 -19.57 17.37 5.66
N ASN A 208 -19.98 17.51 6.92
CA ASN A 208 -21.27 18.02 7.32
C ASN A 208 -21.07 19.24 8.19
N ASN A 209 -21.81 20.30 7.90
CA ASN A 209 -21.84 21.53 8.66
C ASN A 209 -23.29 21.80 9.07
N PHE A 210 -23.49 21.94 10.37
CA PHE A 210 -24.76 22.24 10.99
C PHE A 210 -24.66 23.57 11.72
N LYS A 211 -25.71 24.39 11.64
CA LYS A 211 -25.83 25.59 12.43
C LYS A 211 -27.25 25.69 12.98
N TYR A 212 -27.35 25.90 14.27
CA TYR A 212 -28.61 26.14 14.94
C TYR A 212 -28.47 27.25 15.97
N LYS A 213 -29.12 28.40 15.70
CA LYS A 213 -28.97 29.60 16.54
C LYS A 213 -27.48 29.98 16.71
N ALA A 214 -26.98 29.91 17.93
CA ALA A 214 -25.63 30.27 18.30
C ALA A 214 -24.63 29.08 18.22
N PHE A 215 -25.13 27.86 18.00
CA PHE A 215 -24.29 26.67 17.89
C PHE A 215 -23.95 26.33 16.45
N ASP A 216 -22.73 25.92 16.23
CA ASP A 216 -22.27 25.30 14.99
C ASP A 216 -21.55 23.98 15.27
N LEU A 217 -21.82 22.98 14.43
CA LEU A 217 -21.18 21.68 14.47
C LEU A 217 -20.66 21.35 13.08
N SER A 218 -19.39 21.01 12.97
CA SER A 218 -18.78 20.53 11.73
C SER A 218 -18.07 19.21 11.98
N PHE A 219 -18.25 18.23 11.10
CA PHE A 219 -17.43 17.03 11.10
C PHE A 219 -17.11 16.56 9.69
N MET A 220 -15.95 15.93 9.56
CA MET A 220 -15.46 15.37 8.30
C MET A 220 -15.02 13.92 8.48
N PHE A 221 -15.63 13.04 7.71
CA PHE A 221 -15.14 11.68 7.50
C PHE A 221 -14.25 11.62 6.26
N TYR A 222 -13.20 10.84 6.37
CA TYR A 222 -12.33 10.51 5.27
C TYR A 222 -12.24 8.98 5.10
N LEU A 223 -12.44 8.51 3.88
CA LEU A 223 -12.39 7.11 3.49
C LEU A 223 -11.29 6.89 2.46
N SER A 224 -10.53 5.80 2.62
CA SER A 224 -9.55 5.33 1.65
C SER A 224 -9.77 3.84 1.40
N LEU A 225 -9.93 3.45 0.14
CA LEU A 225 -10.25 2.06 -0.23
C LEU A 225 -9.31 1.53 -1.32
N GLY A 226 -9.13 0.21 -1.32
CA GLY A 226 -8.48 -0.53 -2.40
C GLY A 226 -6.96 -0.60 -2.31
N SER A 227 -6.35 -0.08 -1.24
CA SER A 227 -4.93 -0.23 -0.96
C SER A 227 -4.62 -1.48 -0.15
N TYR A 228 -3.40 -1.98 -0.31
CA TYR A 228 -2.81 -3.05 0.46
C TYR A 228 -1.47 -2.57 1.01
N THR A 229 -1.13 -2.99 2.22
CA THR A 229 0.13 -2.63 2.87
C THR A 229 0.76 -3.87 3.46
N PHE A 230 2.06 -4.02 3.24
CA PHE A 230 2.82 -5.05 3.95
C PHE A 230 3.03 -4.60 5.39
N ASN A 231 2.43 -5.31 6.35
CA ASN A 231 2.53 -5.01 7.78
C ASN A 231 3.91 -5.42 8.30
N TYR A 232 4.88 -4.54 8.09
CA TYR A 232 6.26 -4.76 8.49
C TYR A 232 6.42 -4.89 10.00
N HIS A 233 5.58 -4.19 10.76
CA HIS A 233 5.59 -4.28 12.23
C HIS A 233 5.19 -5.68 12.70
N ARG A 234 4.03 -6.18 12.25
CA ARG A 234 3.57 -7.53 12.58
C ARG A 234 4.55 -8.60 12.09
N TYR A 235 5.09 -8.42 10.89
CA TYR A 235 6.16 -9.25 10.37
C TYR A 235 7.37 -9.32 11.30
N THR A 236 7.91 -8.17 11.77
CA THR A 236 9.09 -8.16 12.64
C THR A 236 8.82 -8.72 14.04
N LYS A 237 7.56 -8.66 14.49
CA LYS A 237 7.13 -9.21 15.79
C LYS A 237 6.72 -10.67 15.73
N SER A 238 6.64 -11.27 14.53
CA SER A 238 6.23 -12.67 14.36
C SER A 238 7.37 -13.69 14.50
N PHE A 239 8.56 -13.25 14.89
CA PHE A 239 9.69 -14.15 15.10
C PHE A 239 10.59 -13.67 16.23
N VAL A 240 11.16 -14.63 16.95
CA VAL A 240 12.10 -14.40 18.07
C VAL A 240 13.43 -13.87 17.52
N GLY A 241 13.85 -14.34 16.36
CA GLY A 241 15.13 -13.98 15.74
C GLY A 241 16.31 -14.43 16.59
N ASP A 242 17.26 -13.52 16.77
CA ASP A 242 18.45 -13.70 17.59
C ASP A 242 18.29 -13.15 19.03
N GLY A 243 17.05 -13.12 19.54
CA GLY A 243 16.72 -12.56 20.85
C GLY A 243 16.56 -11.05 20.90
N ARG A 244 16.65 -10.36 19.74
CA ARG A 244 16.48 -8.90 19.68
C ARG A 244 15.01 -8.47 19.61
N ASN A 245 14.11 -9.41 19.26
CA ASN A 245 12.70 -9.11 19.10
C ASN A 245 11.84 -9.85 20.11
N ASN A 246 10.98 -9.12 20.79
CA ASN A 246 9.89 -9.72 21.57
C ASN A 246 8.72 -9.99 20.61
N VAL A 247 8.15 -11.18 20.67
CA VAL A 247 6.88 -11.50 20.02
C VAL A 247 5.72 -10.92 20.83
N THR A 248 4.62 -10.62 20.17
CA THR A 248 3.39 -10.19 20.84
C THR A 248 2.65 -11.39 21.44
N ALA A 249 1.78 -11.16 22.43
CA ALA A 249 1.06 -12.24 23.11
C ALA A 249 0.21 -13.06 22.15
N ASP A 250 -0.51 -12.40 21.23
CA ASP A 250 -1.34 -13.03 20.21
C ASP A 250 -0.54 -13.99 19.31
N ILE A 251 0.68 -13.60 18.93
CA ILE A 251 1.57 -14.44 18.11
C ILE A 251 2.05 -15.64 18.93
N TYR A 252 2.42 -15.43 20.19
CA TYR A 252 2.83 -16.50 21.08
C TYR A 252 1.70 -17.51 21.31
N GLU A 253 0.51 -17.05 21.59
CA GLU A 253 -0.66 -17.89 21.84
C GLU A 253 -1.08 -18.71 20.63
N ASN A 254 -1.06 -18.08 19.42
CA ASN A 254 -1.51 -18.70 18.17
C ASN A 254 -0.37 -19.35 17.35
N SER A 255 0.83 -19.47 17.93
CA SER A 255 1.93 -20.21 17.29
C SER A 255 1.80 -21.72 17.54
N TRP A 256 2.28 -22.51 16.58
CA TRP A 256 2.33 -23.95 16.66
C TRP A 256 3.21 -24.42 17.85
N LYS A 257 2.73 -25.41 18.63
CA LYS A 257 3.39 -25.95 19.83
C LYS A 257 3.76 -27.43 19.70
N LYS A 258 2.91 -28.24 19.07
CA LYS A 258 3.06 -29.69 18.97
C LYS A 258 2.41 -30.25 17.70
N PRO A 259 2.85 -31.42 17.22
CA PRO A 259 2.20 -32.10 16.10
C PRO A 259 0.68 -32.23 16.28
N GLY A 260 -0.04 -31.94 15.20
CA GLY A 260 -1.50 -31.87 15.15
C GLY A 260 -2.12 -30.51 15.46
N ASP A 261 -1.35 -29.51 15.91
CA ASP A 261 -1.86 -28.16 16.16
C ASP A 261 -2.21 -27.44 14.85
N ILE A 262 -3.43 -26.89 14.80
CA ILE A 262 -3.82 -25.94 13.75
C ILE A 262 -3.47 -24.53 14.23
N ALA A 263 -2.40 -23.97 13.69
CA ALA A 263 -1.83 -22.72 14.17
C ALA A 263 -1.82 -21.62 13.10
N GLU A 264 -1.95 -20.37 13.51
CA GLU A 264 -1.83 -19.23 12.62
C GLU A 264 -0.37 -18.88 12.31
N TYR A 265 0.51 -19.10 13.30
CA TYR A 265 1.95 -18.80 13.19
C TYR A 265 2.78 -20.08 13.28
N PRO A 266 3.90 -20.15 12.54
CA PRO A 266 4.85 -21.24 12.68
C PRO A 266 5.40 -21.37 14.10
N GLN A 267 6.04 -22.49 14.38
CA GLN A 267 6.77 -22.71 15.63
C GLN A 267 7.75 -21.56 15.88
N LEU A 268 7.69 -20.96 17.07
CA LEU A 268 8.66 -19.96 17.50
C LEU A 268 9.98 -20.66 17.87
N ARG A 269 11.04 -20.34 17.11
CA ARG A 269 12.35 -20.93 17.31
C ARG A 269 13.40 -19.84 17.56
N TRP A 270 14.39 -20.13 18.40
CA TRP A 270 15.53 -19.27 18.64
C TRP A 270 16.47 -19.28 17.43
N GLN A 271 16.97 -18.11 17.07
CA GLN A 271 17.88 -17.86 15.95
C GLN A 271 17.39 -18.30 14.57
N ASP A 272 16.08 -18.61 14.46
CA ASP A 272 15.69 -19.39 13.35
C ASP A 272 14.25 -19.25 12.92
N LYS A 273 14.12 -18.81 11.74
CA LYS A 273 12.84 -18.76 11.03
C LYS A 273 12.67 -19.92 10.09
N TYR A 274 13.78 -20.55 9.75
CA TYR A 274 13.89 -21.57 8.72
C TYR A 274 15.02 -22.56 9.07
N ASN A 275 14.91 -23.22 10.24
CA ASN A 275 15.80 -24.35 10.61
C ASN A 275 15.54 -25.60 9.79
N TYR A 276 14.97 -25.43 8.61
CA TYR A 276 14.71 -26.53 7.71
C TYR A 276 15.18 -26.22 6.30
N ASP A 277 15.52 -27.27 5.56
CA ASP A 277 15.88 -27.18 4.16
C ASP A 277 14.64 -26.93 3.27
N ASP A 278 14.87 -26.77 1.96
CA ASP A 278 13.80 -26.55 1.00
C ASP A 278 12.78 -27.72 0.90
N ASN A 279 13.08 -28.86 1.51
CA ASN A 279 12.19 -30.05 1.61
C ASN A 279 11.49 -30.13 2.97
N GLY A 280 11.75 -29.20 3.89
CA GLY A 280 11.15 -29.18 5.22
C GLY A 280 11.80 -30.14 6.23
N ASN A 281 13.05 -30.56 6.00
CA ASN A 281 13.84 -31.31 6.98
C ASN A 281 14.60 -30.36 7.89
N ASP A 282 14.74 -30.71 9.17
CA ASP A 282 15.53 -29.92 10.12
C ASP A 282 16.96 -29.75 9.64
N LYS A 283 17.41 -28.52 9.63
CA LYS A 283 18.75 -28.14 9.23
C LYS A 283 19.54 -27.75 10.47
N GLN A 284 20.50 -28.58 10.86
CA GLN A 284 21.39 -28.28 11.99
C GLN A 284 22.44 -27.23 11.60
N ASN A 285 22.75 -26.31 12.50
CA ASN A 285 23.83 -25.33 12.39
C ASN A 285 23.70 -24.30 11.24
N VAL A 286 22.52 -23.77 11.02
CA VAL A 286 22.37 -22.66 10.06
C VAL A 286 22.63 -21.32 10.74
N THR A 287 23.70 -20.66 10.33
CA THR A 287 23.94 -19.24 10.64
C THR A 287 22.76 -18.42 10.16
N TYR A 288 22.26 -17.53 11.01
CA TYR A 288 21.17 -16.57 10.80
C TYR A 288 20.78 -16.34 9.33
N ILE A 289 19.64 -16.86 8.91
CA ILE A 289 19.07 -16.55 7.61
C ILE A 289 18.10 -15.40 7.81
N LYS A 290 18.45 -14.25 7.21
CA LYS A 290 17.62 -13.06 7.23
C LYS A 290 16.27 -13.38 6.60
N HIS A 291 15.22 -13.21 7.39
CA HIS A 291 13.85 -13.41 6.95
C HIS A 291 13.52 -12.53 5.75
N ASP A 292 13.05 -13.12 4.67
CA ASP A 292 12.59 -12.36 3.51
C ASP A 292 11.11 -12.01 3.67
N ALA A 293 10.79 -10.73 3.50
CA ALA A 293 9.42 -10.21 3.51
C ALA A 293 8.61 -10.61 2.26
N GLY A 294 9.01 -11.71 1.60
CA GLY A 294 8.53 -12.07 0.27
C GLY A 294 7.22 -12.84 0.18
N HIS A 295 6.46 -13.03 1.27
CA HIS A 295 5.20 -13.80 1.24
C HIS A 295 3.99 -13.01 1.75
N THR A 296 2.78 -13.43 1.36
CA THR A 296 1.54 -12.67 1.54
C THR A 296 0.93 -12.73 2.93
N LYS A 297 1.50 -13.48 3.90
CA LYS A 297 0.96 -13.56 5.27
C LYS A 297 0.70 -12.20 5.90
N TYR A 298 1.59 -11.25 5.66
CA TYR A 298 1.53 -9.90 6.22
C TYR A 298 1.10 -8.83 5.22
N LEU A 299 0.58 -9.25 4.05
CA LEU A 299 0.01 -8.33 3.07
C LEU A 299 -1.47 -8.11 3.39
N GLU A 300 -1.78 -7.02 4.03
CA GLU A 300 -3.11 -6.72 4.57
C GLU A 300 -3.81 -5.61 3.77
N LYS A 301 -5.15 -5.63 3.79
CA LYS A 301 -5.94 -4.50 3.29
C LYS A 301 -5.73 -3.31 4.22
N SER A 302 -5.38 -2.16 3.65
CA SER A 302 -5.19 -0.91 4.40
C SER A 302 -6.31 0.10 4.16
N ALA A 303 -7.52 -0.39 3.92
CA ALA A 303 -8.72 0.43 3.83
C ALA A 303 -9.08 0.99 5.21
N TYR A 304 -9.52 2.25 5.27
CA TYR A 304 -9.95 2.85 6.52
C TYR A 304 -10.99 3.95 6.33
N LEU A 305 -11.84 4.12 7.34
CA LEU A 305 -12.72 5.26 7.56
C LEU A 305 -12.26 6.00 8.80
N ARG A 306 -12.06 7.31 8.70
CA ARG A 306 -11.55 8.14 9.80
C ARG A 306 -12.44 9.35 10.02
N LEU A 307 -12.83 9.59 11.28
CA LEU A 307 -13.35 10.90 11.69
C LEU A 307 -12.17 11.86 11.80
N ARG A 308 -11.93 12.60 10.70
CA ARG A 308 -10.73 13.43 10.54
C ARG A 308 -10.79 14.71 11.33
N ASN A 309 -11.95 15.36 11.31
CA ASN A 309 -12.19 16.61 12.04
C ASN A 309 -13.55 16.55 12.69
N LEU A 310 -13.65 17.08 13.89
CA LEU A 310 -14.89 17.35 14.61
C LEU A 310 -14.72 18.70 15.30
N THR A 311 -15.62 19.64 15.08
CA THR A 311 -15.60 20.95 15.74
C THR A 311 -17.00 21.30 16.20
N LEU A 312 -17.13 21.65 17.47
CA LEU A 312 -18.35 22.21 18.05
C LEU A 312 -18.05 23.66 18.50
N GLY A 313 -18.78 24.60 17.96
CA GLY A 313 -18.64 26.01 18.25
C GLY A 313 -19.90 26.61 18.88
N TYR A 314 -19.69 27.65 19.64
CA TYR A 314 -20.74 28.51 20.20
C TYR A 314 -20.36 29.97 20.02
N THR A 315 -21.20 30.72 19.32
CA THR A 315 -21.01 32.19 19.14
C THR A 315 -21.85 32.91 20.18
N LEU A 316 -21.19 33.71 21.00
CA LEU A 316 -21.90 34.48 22.04
C LEU A 316 -22.86 35.48 21.39
N PRO A 317 -24.10 35.63 21.97
CA PRO A 317 -25.05 36.64 21.50
C PRO A 317 -24.45 38.04 21.58
N GLN A 318 -24.76 38.88 20.57
CA GLN A 318 -24.27 40.26 20.49
C GLN A 318 -24.54 41.07 21.77
N ARG A 319 -25.69 40.82 22.44
CA ARG A 319 -26.04 41.45 23.73
C ARG A 319 -25.01 41.27 24.83
N ILE A 320 -24.30 40.13 24.82
CA ILE A 320 -23.23 39.80 25.80
C ILE A 320 -21.94 40.49 25.32
N CYS A 321 -21.60 40.34 24.05
CA CYS A 321 -20.39 40.90 23.47
C CYS A 321 -20.34 42.43 23.63
N SER A 322 -21.44 43.12 23.41
CA SER A 322 -21.54 44.58 23.59
C SER A 322 -21.27 45.06 25.02
N LYS A 323 -21.58 44.27 26.02
CA LYS A 323 -21.28 44.61 27.43
C LYS A 323 -19.80 44.60 27.77
N ILE A 324 -19.00 43.93 26.98
CA ILE A 324 -17.53 43.76 27.19
C ILE A 324 -16.76 44.45 26.05
N ASN A 325 -17.44 45.33 25.27
CA ASN A 325 -16.86 46.09 24.15
C ASN A 325 -16.14 45.23 23.09
N ILE A 326 -16.68 44.05 22.78
CA ILE A 326 -16.20 43.21 21.68
C ILE A 326 -17.31 43.05 20.63
N ASP A 327 -16.94 43.02 19.34
CA ASP A 327 -17.87 42.88 18.24
C ASP A 327 -18.47 41.50 18.14
N ALA A 328 -17.66 40.46 18.30
CA ALA A 328 -18.08 39.06 18.31
C ALA A 328 -17.10 38.17 19.10
N LEU A 329 -17.62 37.14 19.76
CA LEU A 329 -16.82 36.11 20.42
C LEU A 329 -17.39 34.73 20.09
N ARG A 330 -16.57 33.86 19.51
CA ARG A 330 -16.88 32.46 19.28
C ARG A 330 -15.91 31.59 20.05
N VAL A 331 -16.43 30.68 20.85
CA VAL A 331 -15.66 29.66 21.56
C VAL A 331 -15.92 28.32 20.89
N TYR A 332 -14.89 27.52 20.71
CA TYR A 332 -15.04 26.21 20.08
C TYR A 332 -14.11 25.16 20.71
N VAL A 333 -14.51 23.90 20.55
CA VAL A 333 -13.69 22.72 20.83
C VAL A 333 -13.53 21.95 19.52
N SER A 334 -12.31 21.52 19.23
CA SER A 334 -12.05 20.71 18.04
C SER A 334 -11.22 19.49 18.38
N ALA A 335 -11.48 18.40 17.67
CA ALA A 335 -10.72 17.14 17.71
C ALA A 335 -10.31 16.73 16.29
N VAL A 336 -9.09 16.21 16.19
CA VAL A 336 -8.52 15.76 14.91
C VAL A 336 -8.19 14.28 15.02
N ASN A 337 -8.58 13.49 13.98
CA ASN A 337 -8.36 12.05 13.93
C ASN A 337 -8.89 11.31 15.17
N LEU A 338 -10.10 11.66 15.61
CA LEU A 338 -10.69 11.18 16.87
C LEU A 338 -10.80 9.65 16.92
N PHE A 339 -11.17 9.02 15.81
CA PHE A 339 -11.12 7.57 15.66
C PHE A 339 -10.92 7.14 14.21
N THR A 340 -10.45 5.92 14.04
CA THR A 340 -10.27 5.28 12.74
C THR A 340 -10.83 3.87 12.81
N ILE A 341 -11.65 3.50 11.82
CA ILE A 341 -12.15 2.14 11.61
C ILE A 341 -11.32 1.56 10.48
N THR A 342 -10.62 0.47 10.74
CA THR A 342 -9.78 -0.23 9.77
C THR A 342 -9.69 -1.70 10.12
N SER A 343 -9.43 -2.55 9.13
CA SER A 343 -9.05 -3.95 9.33
C SER A 343 -7.53 -4.14 9.40
N PHE A 344 -6.76 -3.07 9.21
CA PHE A 344 -5.31 -3.11 9.32
C PHE A 344 -4.91 -3.02 10.78
N ASN A 345 -4.23 -4.04 11.30
CA ASN A 345 -3.81 -4.18 12.70
C ASN A 345 -2.32 -3.89 12.88
#